data_36f8b7ea8936255e949a9632a783b781
#
_entry.id   36f8b7ea8936255e949a9632a783b781
#
_cell.length_a   1.000
_cell.length_b   1.000
_cell.length_c   1.000
_cell.angle_alpha   90.00
_cell.angle_beta   90.00
_cell.angle_gamma   90.00
#
_symmetry.space_group_name_H-M   'P 1'
#
loop_
_entity.id
_entity.type
_entity.pdbx_description
1 polymer ?
#
loop_
_entity_poly.entity_id
_entity_poly.type
_entity_poly.pdbx_seq_one_letter_code
_entity_poly.pdbx_strand_id
1 'polypeptide(L)'
;MRLRLIGWLVVAAFTPAGTAAAQTAPGAQVFFSGTLDLAYPFGGDGEPEVNRLIRGDNPFDNVRLRLFGDVVINSRWTVFTQILIDPSSRMGLESFLRSYLRFDVFKKERADLTLQAGVVPTPFGAYSPRSYSDRNPLVSDPLMYHYFTTLRSNQLPAGNADLLRHRGQGQSDDFTGFAGGGSAVKFNGMPMIYDPCWDVGVQALGSAGRLEYVLAVSQGTLSAPRFKGGDNNHGKQISGRLAFVPRPGIVLRASYARGPYLDSTLKPNFPAGHTAEDYNQEIYGFDAEYGVRHLALHAELAGNRWQSPKITDGHGAAEDLKTLGWYVEGRYTVKPGLFAALRYDRIDYGDIDDGTGTGRKVPWNYDVHLWEYGIGYYLTDRIIGKIVRQDYRSSGEPASEHFWAVQVSASF
;
A
#
# COMPACT_ATOMS: atom_id res chain seq x y z
N MET A 1 -9.35 37.18 -5.54
CA MET A 1 -9.54 37.39 -6.99
C MET A 1 -8.45 36.64 -7.77
N ARG A 2 -8.45 35.28 -7.73
CA ARG A 2 -7.54 34.41 -8.51
C ARG A 2 -8.19 33.06 -8.83
N LEU A 3 -9.44 33.05 -9.30
CA LEU A 3 -10.24 31.83 -9.51
C LEU A 3 -10.53 31.53 -11.00
N ARG A 4 -9.74 32.01 -11.94
CA ARG A 4 -10.06 31.87 -13.38
C ARG A 4 -9.06 31.10 -14.25
N LEU A 5 -8.03 30.46 -13.71
CA LEU A 5 -7.01 29.81 -14.56
C LEU A 5 -6.99 28.26 -14.53
N ILE A 6 -7.67 27.61 -13.60
CA ILE A 6 -7.61 26.14 -13.46
C ILE A 6 -8.73 25.43 -14.23
N GLY A 7 -9.83 26.12 -14.54
CA GLY A 7 -10.97 25.54 -15.26
C GLY A 7 -10.70 25.17 -16.72
N TRP A 8 -9.63 25.61 -17.33
CA TRP A 8 -9.33 25.36 -18.76
C TRP A 8 -8.42 24.17 -19.03
N LEU A 9 -7.70 23.68 -18.02
CA LEU A 9 -6.80 22.53 -18.21
C LEU A 9 -7.51 21.18 -18.21
N VAL A 10 -8.68 21.08 -17.59
CA VAL A 10 -9.46 19.82 -17.54
C VAL A 10 -10.31 19.61 -18.80
N VAL A 11 -10.74 20.69 -19.47
CA VAL A 11 -11.59 20.59 -20.67
C VAL A 11 -10.76 20.32 -21.95
N ALA A 12 -9.49 20.69 -21.97
CA ALA A 12 -8.62 20.45 -23.13
C ALA A 12 -8.18 18.99 -23.31
N ALA A 13 -8.32 18.15 -22.28
CA ALA A 13 -7.95 16.72 -22.34
C ALA A 13 -9.03 15.83 -22.95
N PHE A 14 -10.24 16.34 -23.20
CA PHE A 14 -11.39 15.57 -23.73
C PHE A 14 -11.78 15.88 -25.17
N THR A 15 -11.02 16.68 -25.89
CA THR A 15 -11.16 16.66 -27.35
C THR A 15 -10.52 15.38 -27.87
N PRO A 16 -11.20 14.59 -28.74
CA PRO A 16 -10.57 13.46 -29.39
C PRO A 16 -9.45 14.03 -30.26
N ALA A 17 -8.24 14.09 -29.69
CA ALA A 17 -7.05 14.34 -30.46
C ALA A 17 -6.97 13.24 -31.50
N GLY A 18 -6.93 13.67 -32.75
CA GLY A 18 -6.76 12.77 -33.88
C GLY A 18 -5.67 11.74 -33.54
N THR A 19 -5.95 10.49 -33.84
CA THR A 19 -5.07 9.33 -33.69
C THR A 19 -3.64 9.71 -34.12
N ALA A 20 -2.78 10.09 -33.18
CA ALA A 20 -1.38 9.96 -33.38
C ALA A 20 -1.15 8.43 -33.46
N ALA A 21 -1.11 7.92 -34.66
CA ALA A 21 -0.75 6.54 -34.91
C ALA A 21 0.70 6.41 -34.41
N ALA A 22 0.85 5.95 -33.16
CA ALA A 22 2.11 5.42 -32.71
C ALA A 22 2.48 4.38 -33.76
N GLN A 23 3.66 4.46 -34.39
CA GLN A 23 4.17 3.42 -35.28
C GLN A 23 4.32 2.16 -34.45
N THR A 24 3.28 1.37 -34.36
CA THR A 24 3.31 0.06 -33.73
C THR A 24 4.05 -0.89 -34.71
N ALA A 25 4.91 -1.74 -34.17
CA ALA A 25 5.46 -2.83 -34.95
C ALA A 25 4.32 -3.61 -35.63
N PRO A 26 4.48 -4.08 -36.87
CA PRO A 26 3.46 -4.80 -37.57
C PRO A 26 2.92 -5.96 -36.71
N GLY A 27 1.62 -5.93 -36.36
CA GLY A 27 0.96 -6.93 -35.52
C GLY A 27 0.86 -6.60 -34.03
N ALA A 28 1.46 -5.54 -33.51
CA ALA A 28 1.29 -5.12 -32.12
C ALA A 28 -0.07 -4.46 -31.89
N GLN A 29 -0.72 -4.80 -30.78
CA GLN A 29 -1.98 -4.20 -30.34
C GLN A 29 -1.74 -3.33 -29.10
N VAL A 30 -2.34 -2.15 -29.08
CA VAL A 30 -2.26 -1.22 -27.94
C VAL A 30 -3.65 -1.05 -27.34
N PHE A 31 -3.75 -1.28 -26.03
CA PHE A 31 -4.95 -1.03 -25.25
C PHE A 31 -4.69 0.12 -24.30
N PHE A 32 -5.63 1.03 -24.19
CA PHE A 32 -5.54 2.18 -23.32
C PHE A 32 -6.81 2.30 -22.49
N SER A 33 -6.65 2.58 -21.20
CA SER A 33 -7.75 2.82 -20.26
C SER A 33 -7.28 3.71 -19.12
N GLY A 34 -8.20 4.16 -18.27
CA GLY A 34 -7.85 4.98 -17.14
C GLY A 34 -8.96 5.06 -16.11
N THR A 35 -8.60 5.61 -14.93
CA THR A 35 -9.55 5.98 -13.87
C THR A 35 -9.24 7.38 -13.37
N LEU A 36 -10.29 8.17 -13.16
CA LEU A 36 -10.25 9.46 -12.49
C LEU A 36 -11.03 9.37 -11.19
N ASP A 37 -10.37 9.65 -10.08
CA ASP A 37 -10.95 9.63 -8.75
C ASP A 37 -10.99 11.06 -8.18
N LEU A 38 -12.13 11.42 -7.61
CA LEU A 38 -12.36 12.63 -6.86
C LEU A 38 -12.85 12.23 -5.47
N ALA A 39 -12.17 12.63 -4.41
CA ALA A 39 -12.57 12.35 -3.04
C ALA A 39 -12.61 13.63 -2.22
N TYR A 40 -13.53 13.73 -1.28
CA TYR A 40 -13.69 14.90 -0.40
C TYR A 40 -14.11 14.46 1.01
N PRO A 41 -13.29 14.76 2.05
CA PRO A 41 -13.64 14.55 3.45
C PRO A 41 -14.49 15.72 3.95
N PHE A 42 -15.42 15.47 4.89
CA PHE A 42 -16.24 16.51 5.53
C PHE A 42 -16.80 16.07 6.88
N GLY A 43 -17.20 17.03 7.70
CA GLY A 43 -17.94 16.78 8.94
C GLY A 43 -17.15 16.06 10.03
N GLY A 44 -15.85 16.35 10.16
CA GLY A 44 -14.99 15.83 11.21
C GLY A 44 -14.53 16.91 12.20
N ASP A 45 -14.08 16.47 13.38
CA ASP A 45 -13.52 17.31 14.44
C ASP A 45 -11.99 17.42 14.28
N GLY A 46 -11.50 17.85 13.12
CA GLY A 46 -10.08 18.00 12.85
C GLY A 46 -9.65 17.42 11.49
N GLU A 47 -8.37 17.57 11.18
CA GLU A 47 -7.78 16.97 10.00
C GLU A 47 -7.64 15.46 10.22
N PRO A 48 -8.06 14.62 9.26
CA PRO A 48 -7.91 13.16 9.37
C PRO A 48 -6.43 12.78 9.23
N GLU A 49 -5.69 12.82 10.33
CA GLU A 49 -4.25 12.51 10.35
C GLU A 49 -3.95 11.07 9.97
N VAL A 50 -4.88 10.17 10.22
CA VAL A 50 -4.64 8.74 10.17
C VAL A 50 -4.91 8.13 8.82
N ASN A 51 -5.89 8.61 8.12
CA ASN A 51 -6.26 8.03 6.84
C ASN A 51 -5.87 8.95 5.67
N ARG A 52 -4.63 8.89 5.30
CA ARG A 52 -4.04 9.80 4.31
C ARG A 52 -4.28 9.45 2.86
N LEU A 53 -5.20 8.56 2.56
CA LEU A 53 -5.74 8.44 1.20
C LEU A 53 -6.65 9.60 0.86
N ILE A 54 -7.26 10.21 1.88
CA ILE A 54 -7.95 11.48 1.77
C ILE A 54 -7.01 12.52 2.38
N ARG A 55 -6.09 13.02 1.59
CA ARG A 55 -5.08 13.98 2.02
C ARG A 55 -5.56 15.40 1.72
N GLY A 56 -5.39 16.29 2.72
CA GLY A 56 -5.68 17.72 2.59
C GLY A 56 -7.15 18.09 2.75
N ASP A 57 -7.40 19.35 3.10
CA ASP A 57 -8.72 19.93 3.29
C ASP A 57 -9.35 20.43 1.99
N ASN A 58 -8.57 20.44 0.91
CA ASN A 58 -9.00 20.96 -0.37
C ASN A 58 -9.50 19.81 -1.26
N PRO A 59 -10.73 19.87 -1.80
CA PRO A 59 -11.25 18.83 -2.70
C PRO A 59 -10.38 18.64 -3.95
N PHE A 60 -9.60 19.63 -4.35
CA PHE A 60 -8.66 19.49 -5.47
C PHE A 60 -7.37 18.75 -5.11
N ASP A 61 -7.06 18.61 -3.83
CA ASP A 61 -5.91 17.83 -3.38
C ASP A 61 -6.21 16.32 -3.36
N ASN A 62 -7.46 15.94 -3.55
CA ASN A 62 -7.93 14.57 -3.57
C ASN A 62 -8.33 14.09 -4.98
N VAL A 63 -7.68 14.61 -5.99
CA VAL A 63 -7.82 14.18 -7.39
C VAL A 63 -6.73 13.19 -7.72
N ARG A 64 -7.10 12.03 -8.25
CA ARG A 64 -6.16 10.99 -8.64
C ARG A 64 -6.47 10.50 -10.04
N LEU A 65 -5.49 10.54 -10.94
CA LEU A 65 -5.60 10.03 -12.31
C LEU A 65 -4.67 8.83 -12.48
N ARG A 66 -5.23 7.70 -12.89
CA ARG A 66 -4.48 6.53 -13.31
C ARG A 66 -4.71 6.27 -14.79
N LEU A 67 -3.63 6.10 -15.53
CA LEU A 67 -3.65 5.74 -16.94
C LEU A 67 -2.96 4.38 -17.10
N PHE A 68 -3.57 3.50 -17.87
CA PHE A 68 -3.06 2.17 -18.18
C PHE A 68 -2.81 2.05 -19.67
N GLY A 69 -1.69 1.45 -20.04
CA GLY A 69 -1.33 1.16 -21.41
C GLY A 69 -0.72 -0.24 -21.51
N ASP A 70 -1.40 -1.13 -22.25
CA ASP A 70 -0.91 -2.46 -22.55
C ASP A 70 -0.51 -2.53 -24.02
N VAL A 71 0.73 -2.93 -24.27
CA VAL A 71 1.24 -3.20 -25.64
C VAL A 71 1.43 -4.70 -25.79
N VAL A 72 0.52 -5.35 -26.47
CA VAL A 72 0.63 -6.77 -26.84
C VAL A 72 1.47 -6.87 -28.09
N ILE A 73 2.75 -7.28 -27.93
CA ILE A 73 3.73 -7.39 -29.03
C ILE A 73 3.42 -8.63 -29.86
N ASN A 74 3.11 -9.75 -29.20
CA ASN A 74 2.69 -11.01 -29.83
C ASN A 74 2.02 -11.92 -28.78
N SER A 75 1.73 -13.17 -29.11
CA SER A 75 1.04 -14.14 -28.23
C SER A 75 1.78 -14.45 -26.91
N ARG A 76 3.04 -14.07 -26.77
CA ARG A 76 3.86 -14.37 -25.58
C ARG A 76 4.37 -13.11 -24.84
N TRP A 77 4.50 -11.99 -25.56
CA TRP A 77 5.12 -10.79 -25.02
C TRP A 77 4.12 -9.64 -24.90
N THR A 78 4.03 -9.07 -23.71
CA THR A 78 3.22 -7.89 -23.42
C THR A 78 4.03 -6.92 -22.58
N VAL A 79 3.95 -5.63 -22.87
CA VAL A 79 4.43 -4.56 -22.00
C VAL A 79 3.22 -3.97 -21.32
N PHE A 80 3.24 -3.96 -20.00
CA PHE A 80 2.25 -3.25 -19.18
C PHE A 80 2.84 -1.93 -18.72
N THR A 81 2.02 -0.87 -18.72
CA THR A 81 2.41 0.44 -18.20
C THR A 81 1.25 1.05 -17.43
N GLN A 82 1.54 1.58 -16.26
CA GLN A 82 0.61 2.41 -15.47
C GLN A 82 1.29 3.72 -15.12
N ILE A 83 0.59 4.82 -15.34
CA ILE A 83 0.97 6.15 -14.87
C ILE A 83 -0.03 6.56 -13.79
N LEU A 84 0.44 6.86 -12.59
CA LEU A 84 -0.35 7.45 -11.51
C LEU A 84 0.05 8.91 -11.36
N ILE A 85 -0.93 9.81 -11.40
CA ILE A 85 -0.79 11.22 -11.10
C ILE A 85 -1.63 11.50 -9.86
N ASP A 86 -0.97 11.83 -8.76
CA ASP A 86 -1.60 12.11 -7.46
C ASP A 86 -1.08 13.46 -6.92
N PRO A 87 -1.83 14.56 -7.09
CA PRO A 87 -1.45 15.87 -6.59
C PRO A 87 -1.63 16.02 -5.07
N SER A 88 -2.30 15.06 -4.41
CA SER A 88 -2.53 15.10 -2.96
C SER A 88 -1.30 14.70 -2.14
N SER A 89 -0.17 14.41 -2.78
CA SER A 89 1.07 14.15 -2.07
C SER A 89 1.57 15.40 -1.37
N ARG A 90 1.88 15.30 -0.06
CA ARG A 90 2.51 16.40 0.70
C ARG A 90 3.87 16.82 0.14
N MET A 91 4.47 16.01 -0.72
CA MET A 91 5.75 16.28 -1.40
C MET A 91 5.56 16.99 -2.76
N GLY A 92 4.34 17.40 -3.10
CA GLY A 92 3.97 18.00 -4.39
C GLY A 92 3.35 16.97 -5.33
N LEU A 93 3.23 17.33 -6.62
CA LEU A 93 2.70 16.44 -7.64
C LEU A 93 3.54 15.19 -7.74
N GLU A 94 2.99 14.04 -7.32
CA GLU A 94 3.62 12.75 -7.51
C GLU A 94 3.10 12.08 -8.79
N SER A 95 4.02 11.81 -9.71
CA SER A 95 3.75 10.97 -10.86
C SER A 95 4.62 9.73 -10.79
N PHE A 96 3.98 8.57 -10.87
CA PHE A 96 4.66 7.28 -10.85
C PHE A 96 4.46 6.57 -12.18
N LEU A 97 5.57 6.19 -12.79
CA LEU A 97 5.56 5.26 -13.91
C LEU A 97 5.85 3.86 -13.38
N ARG A 98 4.93 2.95 -13.60
CA ARG A 98 5.06 1.52 -13.30
C ARG A 98 4.99 0.77 -14.61
N SER A 99 6.04 0.04 -14.94
CA SER A 99 6.08 -0.70 -16.19
C SER A 99 6.85 -1.99 -16.02
N TYR A 100 6.33 -3.05 -16.60
CA TYR A 100 7.02 -4.33 -16.67
C TYR A 100 6.79 -5.03 -18.00
N LEU A 101 7.77 -5.82 -18.37
CA LEU A 101 7.68 -6.76 -19.47
C LEU A 101 7.13 -8.09 -18.94
N ARG A 102 6.12 -8.62 -19.61
CA ARG A 102 5.51 -9.93 -19.35
C ARG A 102 5.88 -10.91 -20.47
N PHE A 103 6.28 -12.11 -20.08
CA PHE A 103 6.54 -13.23 -20.97
C PHE A 103 5.75 -14.46 -20.55
N ASP A 104 4.82 -14.92 -21.39
CA ASP A 104 4.07 -16.15 -21.19
C ASP A 104 4.91 -17.34 -21.67
N VAL A 105 5.50 -18.10 -20.70
CA VAL A 105 6.37 -19.24 -20.97
C VAL A 105 5.56 -20.37 -21.59
N PHE A 106 4.44 -20.72 -20.93
CA PHE A 106 3.43 -21.63 -21.46
C PHE A 106 2.06 -21.33 -20.85
N LYS A 107 1.01 -21.68 -21.60
CA LYS A 107 -0.37 -21.60 -21.16
C LYS A 107 -1.11 -22.84 -21.64
N LYS A 108 -1.51 -23.69 -20.69
CA LYS A 108 -2.25 -24.93 -20.91
C LYS A 108 -3.56 -24.86 -20.11
N GLU A 109 -4.49 -25.76 -20.40
CA GLU A 109 -5.82 -25.79 -19.78
C GLU A 109 -5.78 -25.84 -18.23
N ARG A 110 -4.80 -26.55 -17.65
CA ARG A 110 -4.69 -26.78 -16.21
C ARG A 110 -3.43 -26.23 -15.57
N ALA A 111 -2.59 -25.58 -16.33
CA ALA A 111 -1.32 -25.01 -15.81
C ALA A 111 -0.82 -23.91 -16.72
N ASP A 112 -0.31 -22.84 -16.13
CA ASP A 112 0.36 -21.76 -16.84
C ASP A 112 1.58 -21.29 -16.04
N LEU A 113 2.49 -20.64 -16.75
CA LEU A 113 3.64 -19.96 -16.18
C LEU A 113 3.91 -18.69 -16.98
N THR A 114 4.00 -17.58 -16.28
CA THR A 114 4.33 -16.26 -16.78
C THR A 114 5.52 -15.71 -15.99
N LEU A 115 6.44 -15.04 -16.67
CA LEU A 115 7.52 -14.25 -16.07
C LEU A 115 7.24 -12.77 -16.27
N GLN A 116 7.59 -11.96 -15.26
CA GLN A 116 7.50 -10.51 -15.35
C GLN A 116 8.80 -9.89 -14.84
N ALA A 117 9.24 -8.78 -15.45
CA ALA A 117 10.44 -8.04 -15.07
C ALA A 117 10.23 -6.53 -15.27
N GLY A 118 10.63 -5.73 -14.30
CA GLY A 118 10.45 -4.27 -14.27
C GLY A 118 9.95 -3.79 -12.94
N VAL A 119 9.06 -2.79 -12.93
CA VAL A 119 8.32 -2.40 -11.73
C VAL A 119 7.09 -3.29 -11.63
N VAL A 120 7.19 -4.34 -10.84
CA VAL A 120 6.17 -5.39 -10.71
C VAL A 120 5.37 -5.26 -9.42
N PRO A 121 4.09 -5.70 -9.39
CA PRO A 121 3.34 -5.75 -8.12
C PRO A 121 3.94 -6.82 -7.21
N THR A 122 4.26 -6.45 -5.96
CA THR A 122 4.81 -7.39 -4.98
C THR A 122 3.74 -8.39 -4.56
N PRO A 123 4.02 -9.71 -4.60
CA PRO A 123 3.02 -10.75 -4.31
C PRO A 123 2.84 -10.92 -2.80
N PHE A 124 1.98 -10.10 -2.21
CA PHE A 124 1.58 -10.25 -0.80
C PHE A 124 0.12 -9.85 -0.64
N GLY A 125 -0.63 -10.65 0.15
CA GLY A 125 -2.02 -10.38 0.47
C GLY A 125 -2.98 -10.39 -0.73
N ALA A 126 -4.20 -9.96 -0.48
CA ALA A 126 -5.28 -9.89 -1.49
C ALA A 126 -5.70 -8.45 -1.83
N TYR A 127 -5.30 -7.46 -1.03
CA TYR A 127 -5.82 -6.11 -1.14
C TYR A 127 -5.27 -5.32 -2.33
N SER A 128 -3.98 -5.43 -2.63
CA SER A 128 -3.32 -4.60 -3.65
C SER A 128 -4.06 -4.53 -5.02
N PRO A 129 -4.60 -5.62 -5.60
CA PRO A 129 -5.42 -5.55 -6.81
C PRO A 129 -6.80 -4.90 -6.61
N ARG A 130 -7.21 -4.69 -5.36
CA ARG A 130 -8.50 -4.12 -4.98
C ARG A 130 -8.39 -2.65 -4.52
N SER A 131 -7.17 -2.11 -4.39
CA SER A 131 -6.93 -0.72 -3.97
C SER A 131 -7.42 0.33 -4.96
N TYR A 132 -7.81 -0.09 -6.17
CA TYR A 132 -8.39 0.80 -7.16
C TYR A 132 -9.81 1.20 -6.76
N SER A 133 -10.12 2.48 -6.87
CA SER A 133 -11.38 3.06 -6.40
C SER A 133 -12.63 2.50 -7.07
N ASP A 134 -12.52 1.97 -8.27
CA ASP A 134 -13.60 1.25 -8.96
C ASP A 134 -13.84 -0.16 -8.40
N ARG A 135 -12.89 -0.72 -7.65
CA ARG A 135 -12.91 -2.08 -7.07
C ARG A 135 -13.03 -2.08 -5.56
N ASN A 136 -12.44 -1.10 -4.88
CA ASN A 136 -12.59 -0.92 -3.44
C ASN A 136 -14.04 -0.50 -3.14
N PRO A 137 -14.80 -1.24 -2.31
CA PRO A 137 -16.17 -0.86 -1.99
C PRO A 137 -16.25 0.34 -1.04
N LEU A 138 -15.16 0.69 -0.39
CA LEU A 138 -14.99 1.83 0.51
C LEU A 138 -14.07 2.88 -0.12
N VAL A 139 -13.67 3.90 0.65
CA VAL A 139 -12.82 4.98 0.15
C VAL A 139 -11.37 4.77 0.55
N SER A 140 -11.11 4.32 1.77
CA SER A 140 -9.76 4.11 2.26
C SER A 140 -9.22 2.71 2.00
N ASP A 141 -7.91 2.56 2.15
CA ASP A 141 -7.23 1.27 2.21
C ASP A 141 -7.23 0.73 3.66
N PRO A 142 -7.07 -0.58 3.89
CA PRO A 142 -6.92 -1.12 5.24
C PRO A 142 -5.69 -0.54 5.96
N LEU A 143 -5.78 -0.30 7.28
CA LEU A 143 -4.72 0.34 8.07
C LEU A 143 -3.34 -0.28 7.85
N MET A 144 -3.22 -1.61 7.76
CA MET A 144 -1.92 -2.26 7.59
C MET A 144 -1.21 -1.90 6.28
N TYR A 145 -1.93 -1.32 5.29
CA TYR A 145 -1.40 -0.89 4.00
C TYR A 145 -1.02 0.60 3.96
N HIS A 146 -1.54 1.42 4.87
CA HIS A 146 -1.33 2.86 4.79
C HIS A 146 -1.08 3.56 6.14
N TYR A 147 -1.22 2.87 7.28
CA TYR A 147 -0.85 3.47 8.56
C TYR A 147 0.67 3.49 8.73
N PHE A 148 1.24 4.68 8.78
CA PHE A 148 2.67 4.87 8.88
C PHE A 148 3.13 4.88 10.33
N THR A 149 3.99 3.93 10.68
CA THR A 149 4.65 3.87 11.98
C THR A 149 5.76 4.93 12.09
N THR A 150 6.31 5.13 13.28
CA THR A 150 7.48 6.01 13.45
C THR A 150 8.77 5.44 12.87
N LEU A 151 8.81 4.14 12.57
CA LEU A 151 9.98 3.49 12.00
C LEU A 151 10.36 4.08 10.65
N ARG A 152 11.67 4.23 10.41
CA ARG A 152 12.23 4.75 9.16
C ARG A 152 13.33 3.86 8.64
N SER A 153 13.46 3.77 7.32
CA SER A 153 14.54 3.00 6.70
C SER A 153 15.90 3.69 6.78
N ASN A 154 15.93 5.01 6.93
CA ASN A 154 17.13 5.86 6.86
C ASN A 154 17.48 6.55 8.18
N GLN A 155 16.87 6.15 9.31
CA GLN A 155 17.16 6.70 10.61
C GLN A 155 16.90 5.68 11.71
N LEU A 156 17.74 5.70 12.76
CA LEU A 156 17.67 4.78 13.89
C LEU A 156 17.36 5.52 15.19
N PRO A 157 16.48 4.96 16.05
CA PRO A 157 16.34 5.45 17.42
C PRO A 157 17.61 5.15 18.22
N ALA A 158 17.98 6.04 19.14
CA ALA A 158 19.10 5.83 20.06
C ALA A 158 18.81 4.73 21.08
N GLY A 159 17.57 4.32 21.24
CA GLY A 159 17.11 3.27 22.12
C GLY A 159 15.61 3.20 22.23
N ASN A 160 15.11 2.29 23.09
CA ASN A 160 13.68 2.15 23.32
C ASN A 160 13.02 3.45 23.78
N ALA A 161 13.63 4.20 24.69
CA ALA A 161 13.09 5.47 25.16
C ALA A 161 12.95 6.52 24.04
N ASP A 162 13.91 6.55 23.10
CA ASP A 162 13.85 7.44 21.93
C ASP A 162 12.76 7.00 20.95
N LEU A 163 12.64 5.70 20.68
CA LEU A 163 11.55 5.15 19.87
C LEU A 163 10.18 5.48 20.47
N LEU A 164 10.01 5.21 21.77
CA LEU A 164 8.74 5.42 22.49
C LEU A 164 8.31 6.89 22.57
N ARG A 165 9.27 7.82 22.59
CA ARG A 165 9.01 9.26 22.55
C ARG A 165 8.31 9.69 21.25
N HIS A 166 8.60 9.02 20.17
CA HIS A 166 8.10 9.36 18.84
C HIS A 166 6.92 8.48 18.37
N ARG A 167 6.27 7.74 19.30
CA ARG A 167 5.07 6.96 18.95
C ARG A 167 4.00 7.82 18.29
N GLY A 168 3.33 7.30 17.29
CA GLY A 168 2.30 8.01 16.53
C GLY A 168 2.82 9.03 15.51
N GLN A 169 4.14 9.33 15.49
CA GLN A 169 4.72 10.38 14.64
C GLN A 169 5.20 9.89 13.27
N GLY A 170 4.59 8.82 12.73
CA GLY A 170 4.98 8.27 11.42
C GLY A 170 4.87 9.25 10.27
N GLN A 171 3.92 10.16 10.34
CA GLN A 171 3.68 11.21 9.34
C GLN A 171 3.41 12.59 9.98
N SER A 172 3.75 12.80 11.24
CA SER A 172 3.57 14.06 11.94
C SER A 172 4.65 15.08 11.58
N ASP A 173 4.28 16.35 11.55
CA ASP A 173 5.20 17.48 11.48
C ASP A 173 6.07 17.61 12.74
N ASP A 174 5.61 17.05 13.86
CA ASP A 174 6.31 17.09 15.16
C ASP A 174 7.48 16.12 15.25
N PHE A 175 7.65 15.24 14.25
CA PHE A 175 8.80 14.36 14.23
C PHE A 175 10.11 15.14 14.03
N THR A 176 10.91 15.23 15.11
CA THR A 176 12.17 15.97 15.12
C THR A 176 13.39 15.14 14.73
N GLY A 177 13.22 13.82 14.58
CA GLY A 177 14.27 12.87 14.25
C GLY A 177 14.70 12.02 15.44
N PHE A 178 15.15 10.80 15.14
CA PHE A 178 15.75 9.90 16.11
C PHE A 178 17.19 10.30 16.44
N ALA A 179 17.61 10.09 17.68
CA ALA A 179 18.95 10.45 18.15
C ALA A 179 20.02 9.38 17.81
N GLY A 180 19.64 8.20 17.33
CA GLY A 180 20.58 7.09 17.04
C GLY A 180 21.32 7.20 15.71
N GLY A 181 21.04 8.24 14.91
CA GLY A 181 21.75 8.53 13.67
C GLY A 181 20.90 8.36 12.41
N GLY A 182 21.42 8.86 11.29
CA GLY A 182 20.75 8.92 9.99
C GLY A 182 20.21 10.31 9.67
N SER A 183 19.50 10.43 8.56
CA SER A 183 18.93 11.68 8.06
C SER A 183 17.47 11.82 8.49
N ALA A 184 17.16 12.88 9.23
CA ALA A 184 15.78 13.20 9.58
C ALA A 184 15.00 13.65 8.34
N VAL A 185 14.09 12.79 7.86
CA VAL A 185 13.13 13.13 6.82
C VAL A 185 11.74 13.06 7.45
N LYS A 186 11.05 14.20 7.51
CA LYS A 186 9.68 14.28 7.96
C LYS A 186 8.79 13.42 7.03
N PHE A 187 7.70 12.86 7.56
CA PHE A 187 6.69 12.10 6.82
C PHE A 187 7.13 10.77 6.17
N ASN A 188 8.30 10.24 6.51
CA ASN A 188 8.83 9.01 5.93
C ASN A 188 8.76 7.81 6.88
N GLY A 189 7.79 7.77 7.78
CA GLY A 189 7.49 6.56 8.53
C GLY A 189 7.14 5.39 7.59
N MET A 190 7.37 4.17 8.01
CA MET A 190 7.07 2.97 7.22
C MET A 190 5.77 2.33 7.69
N PRO A 191 4.83 2.00 6.79
CA PRO A 191 3.70 1.12 7.12
C PRO A 191 4.16 -0.33 7.22
N MET A 192 3.30 -1.24 7.65
CA MET A 192 3.58 -2.68 7.56
C MET A 192 3.75 -3.11 6.09
N ILE A 193 2.86 -2.65 5.25
CA ILE A 193 2.84 -2.89 3.81
C ILE A 193 2.56 -1.54 3.16
N TYR A 194 3.37 -1.13 2.21
CA TYR A 194 3.16 0.13 1.50
C TYR A 194 2.20 -0.08 0.33
N ASP A 195 0.99 0.52 0.37
CA ASP A 195 0.12 0.53 -0.81
C ASP A 195 0.75 1.44 -1.90
N PRO A 196 0.71 1.00 -3.11
CA PRO A 196 0.08 -0.17 -3.74
C PRO A 196 1.02 -1.37 -4.00
N CYS A 197 2.06 -1.56 -3.20
CA CYS A 197 2.92 -2.75 -3.26
C CYS A 197 3.56 -3.01 -4.63
N TRP A 198 4.15 -1.99 -5.23
CA TRP A 198 4.93 -2.14 -6.46
C TRP A 198 6.41 -1.96 -6.16
N ASP A 199 7.27 -2.77 -6.81
CA ASP A 199 8.71 -2.67 -6.62
C ASP A 199 9.47 -3.06 -7.89
N VAL A 200 10.72 -2.61 -8.00
CA VAL A 200 11.62 -3.04 -9.09
C VAL A 200 12.07 -4.47 -8.81
N GLY A 201 11.77 -5.36 -9.74
CA GLY A 201 12.09 -6.78 -9.53
C GLY A 201 11.72 -7.68 -10.70
N VAL A 202 11.79 -8.96 -10.41
CA VAL A 202 11.36 -10.04 -11.30
C VAL A 202 10.43 -10.97 -10.55
N GLN A 203 9.44 -11.52 -11.26
CA GLN A 203 8.54 -12.51 -10.66
C GLN A 203 8.13 -13.59 -11.65
N ALA A 204 7.84 -14.77 -11.08
CA ALA A 204 7.24 -15.89 -11.76
C ALA A 204 5.86 -16.15 -11.15
N LEU A 205 4.83 -16.22 -11.98
CA LEU A 205 3.46 -16.45 -11.54
C LEU A 205 2.76 -17.43 -12.47
N GLY A 206 1.78 -18.13 -11.93
CA GLY A 206 1.01 -19.09 -12.72
C GLY A 206 -0.01 -19.84 -11.88
N SER A 207 -0.61 -20.83 -12.52
CA SER A 207 -1.59 -21.71 -11.91
C SER A 207 -1.28 -23.19 -12.17
N ALA A 208 -1.78 -24.06 -11.30
CA ALA A 208 -1.74 -25.50 -11.43
C ALA A 208 -3.01 -26.11 -10.82
N GLY A 209 -4.02 -26.37 -11.65
CA GLY A 209 -5.32 -26.87 -11.21
C GLY A 209 -6.07 -25.86 -10.35
N ARG A 210 -6.15 -26.10 -9.03
CA ARG A 210 -6.80 -25.21 -8.06
C ARG A 210 -5.81 -24.32 -7.29
N LEU A 211 -4.54 -24.42 -7.59
CA LEU A 211 -3.49 -23.62 -6.97
C LEU A 211 -3.07 -22.50 -7.91
N GLU A 212 -2.89 -21.30 -7.36
CA GLU A 212 -2.24 -20.18 -8.00
C GLU A 212 -0.99 -19.82 -7.18
N TYR A 213 0.09 -19.45 -7.84
CA TYR A 213 1.35 -19.14 -7.18
C TYR A 213 2.01 -17.90 -7.80
N VAL A 214 2.71 -17.17 -6.95
CA VAL A 214 3.60 -16.07 -7.35
C VAL A 214 4.84 -16.12 -6.47
N LEU A 215 6.01 -15.98 -7.08
CA LEU A 215 7.30 -15.82 -6.42
C LEU A 215 8.01 -14.62 -7.02
N ALA A 216 8.60 -13.76 -6.20
CA ALA A 216 9.30 -12.56 -6.66
C ALA A 216 10.59 -12.33 -5.89
N VAL A 217 11.51 -11.64 -6.58
CA VAL A 217 12.70 -11.01 -5.99
C VAL A 217 12.66 -9.54 -6.38
N SER A 218 12.73 -8.64 -5.38
CA SER A 218 12.63 -7.20 -5.57
C SER A 218 13.68 -6.42 -4.77
N GLN A 219 13.85 -5.13 -5.12
CA GLN A 219 14.89 -4.27 -4.52
C GLN A 219 14.56 -3.81 -3.11
N GLY A 220 13.33 -3.37 -2.87
CA GLY A 220 12.89 -2.87 -1.57
C GLY A 220 12.22 -3.94 -0.71
N THR A 221 11.49 -3.49 0.31
CA THR A 221 10.64 -4.34 1.15
C THR A 221 9.18 -3.94 1.04
N LEU A 222 8.27 -4.74 1.61
CA LEU A 222 6.86 -4.38 1.64
C LEU A 222 6.60 -3.04 2.32
N SER A 223 7.35 -2.68 3.37
CA SER A 223 7.21 -1.40 4.06
C SER A 223 7.95 -0.24 3.37
N ALA A 224 8.96 -0.52 2.56
CA ALA A 224 9.81 0.46 1.90
C ALA A 224 10.18 0.04 0.47
N PRO A 225 9.21 -0.03 -0.45
CA PRO A 225 9.46 -0.43 -1.84
C PRO A 225 10.30 0.62 -2.58
N ARG A 226 11.03 0.18 -3.61
CA ARG A 226 11.98 1.00 -4.39
C ARG A 226 11.53 1.23 -5.84
N PHE A 227 10.23 1.36 -6.04
CA PHE A 227 9.62 1.53 -7.38
C PHE A 227 10.00 2.84 -8.09
N LYS A 228 10.53 3.83 -7.39
CA LYS A 228 11.05 5.09 -7.99
C LYS A 228 12.50 4.94 -8.51
N GLY A 229 13.09 3.75 -8.39
CA GLY A 229 14.51 3.50 -8.70
C GLY A 229 15.41 3.94 -7.55
N GLY A 230 16.63 3.48 -7.52
CA GLY A 230 17.58 3.74 -6.44
C GLY A 230 17.48 2.71 -5.33
N ASP A 231 18.40 1.77 -5.40
CA ASP A 231 18.61 0.78 -4.33
C ASP A 231 19.24 1.48 -3.12
N ASN A 232 18.81 1.13 -1.91
CA ASN A 232 19.32 1.74 -0.69
C ASN A 232 20.21 0.79 0.12
N ASN A 233 20.31 -0.46 -0.29
CA ASN A 233 21.20 -1.49 0.26
C ASN A 233 21.46 -2.55 -0.82
N HIS A 234 22.38 -3.50 -0.56
CA HIS A 234 22.71 -4.55 -1.53
C HIS A 234 21.82 -5.80 -1.43
N GLY A 235 21.00 -5.89 -0.38
CA GLY A 235 20.09 -7.01 -0.20
C GLY A 235 18.87 -6.93 -1.11
N LYS A 236 18.15 -8.04 -1.19
CA LYS A 236 16.93 -8.15 -1.98
C LYS A 236 15.83 -8.79 -1.16
N GLN A 237 14.60 -8.37 -1.39
CA GLN A 237 13.43 -9.02 -0.84
C GLN A 237 13.10 -10.26 -1.65
N ILE A 238 12.83 -11.35 -0.95
CA ILE A 238 12.16 -12.53 -1.50
C ILE A 238 10.72 -12.50 -1.00
N SER A 239 9.77 -12.62 -1.90
CA SER A 239 8.36 -12.66 -1.55
C SER A 239 7.59 -13.71 -2.36
N GLY A 240 6.49 -14.19 -1.82
CA GLY A 240 5.67 -15.18 -2.50
C GLY A 240 4.27 -15.25 -1.93
N ARG A 241 3.35 -15.73 -2.77
CA ARG A 241 1.96 -15.99 -2.42
C ARG A 241 1.50 -17.29 -3.07
N LEU A 242 0.81 -18.10 -2.28
CA LEU A 242 0.12 -19.30 -2.73
C LEU A 242 -1.38 -19.13 -2.46
N ALA A 243 -2.21 -19.35 -3.49
CA ALA A 243 -3.66 -19.32 -3.37
C ALA A 243 -4.24 -20.70 -3.67
N PHE A 244 -5.27 -21.07 -2.94
CA PHE A 244 -6.07 -22.29 -3.14
C PHE A 244 -7.53 -21.92 -3.37
N VAL A 245 -8.08 -22.38 -4.48
CA VAL A 245 -9.49 -22.16 -4.90
C VAL A 245 -10.25 -23.50 -4.78
N PRO A 246 -10.76 -23.87 -3.58
CA PRO A 246 -11.45 -25.14 -3.38
C PRO A 246 -12.71 -25.28 -4.25
N ARG A 247 -13.44 -24.17 -4.42
CA ARG A 247 -14.61 -24.06 -5.28
C ARG A 247 -14.83 -22.60 -5.68
N PRO A 248 -15.61 -22.30 -6.73
CA PRO A 248 -15.99 -20.94 -7.08
C PRO A 248 -16.57 -20.17 -5.88
N GLY A 249 -16.14 -18.93 -5.72
CA GLY A 249 -16.53 -18.06 -4.62
C GLY A 249 -15.74 -18.22 -3.31
N ILE A 250 -14.77 -19.13 -3.23
CA ILE A 250 -13.85 -19.25 -2.08
C ILE A 250 -12.42 -19.21 -2.58
N VAL A 251 -11.63 -18.31 -2.01
CA VAL A 251 -10.18 -18.25 -2.21
C VAL A 251 -9.50 -18.13 -0.86
N LEU A 252 -8.51 -18.97 -0.62
CA LEU A 252 -7.67 -18.94 0.58
C LEU A 252 -6.23 -18.70 0.13
N ARG A 253 -5.52 -17.76 0.77
CA ARG A 253 -4.13 -17.45 0.41
C ARG A 253 -3.22 -17.44 1.62
N ALA A 254 -1.96 -17.79 1.38
CA ALA A 254 -0.85 -17.57 2.29
C ALA A 254 0.25 -16.79 1.57
N SER A 255 0.84 -15.83 2.26
CA SER A 255 1.88 -14.95 1.72
C SER A 255 3.06 -14.87 2.67
N TYR A 256 4.24 -14.68 2.10
CA TYR A 256 5.49 -14.46 2.85
C TYR A 256 6.36 -13.45 2.13
N ALA A 257 7.03 -12.58 2.89
CA ALA A 257 8.08 -11.73 2.37
C ALA A 257 9.18 -11.53 3.42
N ARG A 258 10.43 -11.44 2.93
CA ARG A 258 11.60 -11.11 3.74
C ARG A 258 12.62 -10.34 2.92
N GLY A 259 13.13 -9.23 3.47
CA GLY A 259 14.19 -8.45 2.86
C GLY A 259 14.71 -7.36 3.79
N PRO A 260 15.93 -6.83 3.54
CA PRO A 260 16.51 -5.78 4.35
C PRO A 260 15.81 -4.46 4.12
N TYR A 261 15.42 -3.79 5.21
CA TYR A 261 14.65 -2.55 5.14
C TYR A 261 15.46 -1.29 5.43
N LEU A 262 16.64 -1.43 6.06
CA LEU A 262 17.49 -0.31 6.44
C LEU A 262 18.37 0.17 5.27
N ASP A 263 18.67 1.45 5.29
CA ASP A 263 19.52 2.12 4.32
C ASP A 263 21.00 1.91 4.66
N SER A 264 21.83 1.65 3.64
CA SER A 264 23.28 1.45 3.80
C SER A 264 24.01 2.70 4.28
N THR A 265 23.42 3.88 4.17
CA THR A 265 23.97 5.13 4.75
C THR A 265 24.02 5.09 6.29
N LEU A 266 23.26 4.19 6.92
CA LEU A 266 23.28 3.95 8.36
C LEU A 266 24.48 3.11 8.84
N LYS A 267 25.34 2.63 7.93
CA LYS A 267 26.50 1.78 8.27
C LYS A 267 27.36 2.29 9.44
N PRO A 268 27.61 3.60 9.60
CA PRO A 268 28.37 4.11 10.76
C PRO A 268 27.69 3.87 12.11
N ASN A 269 26.38 3.62 12.12
CA ASN A 269 25.56 3.44 13.31
C ASN A 269 25.25 1.97 13.63
N PHE A 270 25.71 1.02 12.77
CA PHE A 270 25.55 -0.40 13.04
C PHE A 270 26.66 -0.94 13.94
N PRO A 271 26.38 -2.00 14.70
CA PRO A 271 27.42 -2.74 15.41
C PRO A 271 28.55 -3.17 14.48
N ALA A 272 29.76 -3.31 15.02
CA ALA A 272 30.92 -3.72 14.24
C ALA A 272 30.68 -5.05 13.50
N GLY A 273 30.98 -5.05 12.22
CA GLY A 273 30.78 -6.21 11.36
C GLY A 273 29.37 -6.40 10.80
N HIS A 274 28.42 -5.53 11.16
CA HIS A 274 27.06 -5.57 10.63
C HIS A 274 26.87 -4.58 9.48
N THR A 275 25.91 -4.91 8.62
CA THR A 275 25.50 -4.10 7.47
C THR A 275 23.96 -3.99 7.42
N ALA A 276 23.43 -3.20 6.50
CA ALA A 276 21.98 -3.06 6.34
C ALA A 276 21.28 -4.39 6.03
N GLU A 277 21.97 -5.30 5.37
CA GLU A 277 21.47 -6.62 4.94
C GLU A 277 21.17 -7.56 6.11
N ASP A 278 21.73 -7.30 7.29
CA ASP A 278 21.49 -8.10 8.50
C ASP A 278 20.12 -7.80 9.14
N TYR A 279 19.50 -6.68 8.77
CA TYR A 279 18.27 -6.18 9.40
C TYR A 279 17.09 -6.27 8.45
N ASN A 280 16.32 -7.36 8.59
CA ASN A 280 15.23 -7.68 7.70
C ASN A 280 13.87 -7.27 8.27
N GLN A 281 12.98 -6.84 7.39
CA GLN A 281 11.55 -7.01 7.58
C GLN A 281 11.17 -8.43 7.21
N GLU A 282 10.40 -9.10 8.06
CA GLU A 282 9.84 -10.43 7.82
C GLU A 282 8.33 -10.37 8.09
N ILE A 283 7.52 -10.80 7.12
CA ILE A 283 6.08 -10.69 7.20
C ILE A 283 5.41 -11.96 6.65
N TYR A 284 4.41 -12.44 7.39
CA TYR A 284 3.56 -13.57 7.04
C TYR A 284 2.13 -13.09 6.91
N GLY A 285 1.44 -13.49 5.87
CA GLY A 285 0.05 -13.12 5.62
C GLY A 285 -0.82 -14.33 5.36
N PHE A 286 -2.07 -14.24 5.82
CA PHE A 286 -3.15 -15.16 5.48
C PHE A 286 -4.37 -14.34 5.08
N ASP A 287 -4.99 -14.68 3.98
CA ASP A 287 -6.22 -14.03 3.55
C ASP A 287 -7.26 -15.03 3.02
N ALA A 288 -8.52 -14.63 3.11
CA ALA A 288 -9.66 -15.37 2.66
C ALA A 288 -10.67 -14.48 1.96
N GLU A 289 -11.19 -14.95 0.83
CA GLU A 289 -12.30 -14.35 0.13
C GLU A 289 -13.47 -15.32 0.06
N TYR A 290 -14.68 -14.81 0.31
CA TYR A 290 -15.91 -15.57 0.20
C TYR A 290 -16.98 -14.76 -0.54
N GLY A 291 -17.44 -15.27 -1.66
CA GLY A 291 -18.48 -14.67 -2.46
C GLY A 291 -19.69 -15.60 -2.59
N VAL A 292 -20.86 -15.13 -2.19
CA VAL A 292 -22.12 -15.88 -2.35
C VAL A 292 -23.27 -14.93 -2.64
N ARG A 293 -23.97 -15.13 -3.75
CA ARG A 293 -25.13 -14.33 -4.18
C ARG A 293 -24.80 -12.82 -4.15
N HIS A 294 -25.35 -12.10 -3.17
CA HIS A 294 -25.21 -10.65 -3.00
C HIS A 294 -24.11 -10.25 -2.01
N LEU A 295 -23.48 -11.21 -1.33
CA LEU A 295 -22.48 -10.98 -0.28
C LEU A 295 -21.07 -11.30 -0.80
N ALA A 296 -20.15 -10.38 -0.60
CA ALA A 296 -18.70 -10.61 -0.72
C ALA A 296 -18.05 -10.27 0.61
N LEU A 297 -17.24 -11.21 1.14
CA LEU A 297 -16.46 -11.04 2.36
C LEU A 297 -14.98 -11.18 2.04
N HIS A 298 -14.17 -10.36 2.66
CA HIS A 298 -12.72 -10.41 2.59
C HIS A 298 -12.16 -10.27 4.01
N ALA A 299 -11.16 -11.09 4.32
CA ALA A 299 -10.42 -10.99 5.56
C ALA A 299 -8.94 -11.18 5.28
N GLU A 300 -8.09 -10.42 5.94
CA GLU A 300 -6.64 -10.54 5.83
C GLU A 300 -6.00 -10.32 7.20
N LEU A 301 -4.97 -11.12 7.50
CA LEU A 301 -4.17 -11.07 8.71
C LEU A 301 -2.70 -11.08 8.32
N ALA A 302 -1.90 -10.17 8.86
CA ALA A 302 -0.46 -10.12 8.62
C ALA A 302 0.30 -9.95 9.95
N GLY A 303 1.19 -10.89 10.24
CA GLY A 303 2.19 -10.78 11.30
C GLY A 303 3.50 -10.27 10.73
N ASN A 304 4.03 -9.18 11.28
CA ASN A 304 5.22 -8.51 10.81
C ASN A 304 6.27 -8.36 11.92
N ARG A 305 7.54 -8.42 11.52
CA ARG A 305 8.70 -8.25 12.39
C ARG A 305 9.76 -7.44 11.65
N TRP A 306 10.21 -6.33 12.24
CA TRP A 306 11.41 -5.63 11.84
C TRP A 306 12.56 -5.96 12.79
N GLN A 307 13.64 -6.52 12.28
CA GLN A 307 14.86 -6.74 13.04
C GLN A 307 15.51 -5.39 13.34
N SER A 308 15.77 -5.10 14.60
CA SER A 308 16.36 -3.83 15.02
C SER A 308 17.85 -3.99 15.31
N PRO A 309 18.71 -3.05 14.86
CA PRO A 309 20.10 -3.02 15.27
C PRO A 309 20.20 -2.83 16.79
N LYS A 310 21.01 -3.64 17.44
CA LYS A 310 21.41 -3.39 18.84
C LYS A 310 22.48 -2.32 18.83
N ILE A 311 22.17 -1.12 19.27
CA ILE A 311 23.15 -0.04 19.42
C ILE A 311 23.97 -0.30 20.67
N THR A 312 25.29 -0.43 20.53
CA THR A 312 26.21 -1.01 21.51
C THR A 312 26.48 -0.15 22.74
N ASP A 313 26.01 1.08 22.80
CA ASP A 313 26.33 2.04 23.87
C ASP A 313 25.28 2.09 25.00
N GLY A 314 24.58 1.01 25.22
CA GLY A 314 23.52 0.91 26.23
C GLY A 314 22.21 1.59 25.86
N HIS A 315 22.08 2.01 24.62
CA HIS A 315 20.95 2.79 24.11
C HIS A 315 20.17 2.13 22.96
N GLY A 316 20.45 0.89 22.59
CA GLY A 316 19.77 0.25 21.45
C GLY A 316 18.37 -0.26 21.76
N ALA A 317 17.47 -0.23 20.77
CA ALA A 317 16.29 -1.08 20.80
C ALA A 317 16.76 -2.53 20.81
N ALA A 318 16.71 -3.17 21.96
CA ALA A 318 17.27 -4.50 22.15
C ALA A 318 16.40 -5.60 21.51
N GLU A 319 15.22 -5.27 21.07
CA GLU A 319 14.17 -6.22 20.66
C GLU A 319 13.72 -5.98 19.22
N ASP A 320 13.37 -7.06 18.53
CA ASP A 320 12.72 -6.96 17.24
C ASP A 320 11.33 -6.36 17.40
N LEU A 321 10.98 -5.46 16.49
CA LEU A 321 9.71 -4.74 16.54
C LEU A 321 8.63 -5.56 15.84
N LYS A 322 7.70 -6.10 16.61
CA LYS A 322 6.60 -6.95 16.11
C LYS A 322 5.33 -6.14 15.94
N THR A 323 4.53 -6.52 14.96
CA THR A 323 3.23 -5.90 14.67
C THR A 323 2.28 -6.93 14.10
N LEU A 324 1.02 -6.88 14.50
CA LEU A 324 -0.05 -7.69 13.96
C LEU A 324 -1.10 -6.75 13.34
N GLY A 325 -1.32 -6.85 12.04
CA GLY A 325 -2.37 -6.12 11.34
C GLY A 325 -3.43 -7.06 10.79
N TRP A 326 -4.69 -6.67 10.85
CA TRP A 326 -5.76 -7.44 10.24
C TRP A 326 -6.98 -6.59 9.93
N TYR A 327 -7.76 -7.05 8.96
CA TYR A 327 -9.07 -6.47 8.67
C TYR A 327 -10.08 -7.53 8.24
N VAL A 328 -11.35 -7.17 8.41
CA VAL A 328 -12.49 -7.90 7.85
C VAL A 328 -13.39 -6.90 7.14
N GLU A 329 -13.71 -7.18 5.88
CA GLU A 329 -14.53 -6.34 5.02
C GLU A 329 -15.70 -7.14 4.44
N GLY A 330 -16.87 -6.54 4.46
CA GLY A 330 -18.07 -7.07 3.84
C GLY A 330 -18.70 -6.07 2.89
N ARG A 331 -19.12 -6.57 1.71
CA ARG A 331 -19.95 -5.83 0.74
C ARG A 331 -21.22 -6.60 0.45
N TYR A 332 -22.36 -5.92 0.58
CA TYR A 332 -23.67 -6.48 0.25
C TYR A 332 -24.35 -5.69 -0.85
N THR A 333 -24.68 -6.35 -1.95
CA THR A 333 -25.45 -5.75 -3.06
C THR A 333 -26.92 -5.72 -2.69
N VAL A 334 -27.46 -4.54 -2.41
CA VAL A 334 -28.86 -4.31 -1.99
C VAL A 334 -29.81 -4.48 -3.17
N LYS A 335 -29.44 -3.89 -4.32
CA LYS A 335 -30.12 -4.00 -5.61
C LYS A 335 -29.10 -3.71 -6.73
N PRO A 336 -29.41 -3.99 -8.01
CA PRO A 336 -28.52 -3.64 -9.10
C PRO A 336 -28.02 -2.20 -9.01
N GLY A 337 -26.70 -2.02 -9.03
CA GLY A 337 -26.02 -0.73 -8.88
C GLY A 337 -25.83 -0.23 -7.46
N LEU A 338 -26.65 -0.62 -6.47
CA LEU A 338 -26.55 -0.14 -5.08
C LEU A 338 -25.95 -1.22 -4.17
N PHE A 339 -24.95 -0.85 -3.38
CA PHE A 339 -24.38 -1.71 -2.36
C PHE A 339 -24.09 -0.95 -1.06
N ALA A 340 -24.03 -1.71 0.03
CA ALA A 340 -23.49 -1.26 1.31
C ALA A 340 -22.18 -2.00 1.58
N ALA A 341 -21.25 -1.36 2.29
CA ALA A 341 -19.98 -1.95 2.69
C ALA A 341 -19.62 -1.54 4.12
N LEU A 342 -18.87 -2.43 4.77
CA LEU A 342 -18.37 -2.25 6.13
C LEU A 342 -16.99 -2.91 6.22
N ARG A 343 -16.03 -2.22 6.84
CA ARG A 343 -14.72 -2.76 7.18
C ARG A 343 -14.37 -2.41 8.62
N TYR A 344 -13.77 -3.35 9.32
CA TYR A 344 -13.07 -3.15 10.55
C TYR A 344 -11.61 -3.49 10.38
N ASP A 345 -10.73 -2.56 10.76
CA ASP A 345 -9.29 -2.68 10.67
C ASP A 345 -8.65 -2.54 12.04
N ARG A 346 -7.55 -3.26 12.27
CA ARG A 346 -6.77 -3.15 13.50
C ARG A 346 -5.29 -3.40 13.26
N ILE A 347 -4.45 -2.66 13.98
CA ILE A 347 -3.02 -2.90 14.11
C ILE A 347 -2.68 -2.90 15.60
N ASP A 348 -2.06 -3.98 16.06
CA ASP A 348 -1.54 -4.16 17.40
C ASP A 348 0.00 -4.19 17.35
N TYR A 349 0.64 -3.46 18.26
CA TYR A 349 2.10 -3.38 18.35
C TYR A 349 2.63 -4.19 19.51
N GLY A 350 3.69 -4.97 19.25
CA GLY A 350 4.35 -5.80 20.25
C GLY A 350 5.02 -4.98 21.33
N ASP A 351 5.12 -5.56 22.51
CA ASP A 351 5.73 -4.91 23.67
C ASP A 351 7.26 -4.93 23.59
N ILE A 352 7.87 -3.84 23.98
CA ILE A 352 9.31 -3.68 24.21
C ILE A 352 9.56 -3.12 25.63
N ASP A 353 10.79 -3.24 26.12
CA ASP A 353 11.21 -2.58 27.37
C ASP A 353 11.04 -1.07 27.23
N ASP A 354 10.55 -0.39 28.29
CA ASP A 354 10.28 1.06 28.25
C ASP A 354 11.56 1.93 28.33
N GLY A 355 12.73 1.30 28.44
CA GLY A 355 14.02 1.98 28.51
C GLY A 355 14.30 2.66 29.85
N THR A 356 13.46 2.46 30.88
CA THR A 356 13.64 3.05 32.21
C THR A 356 14.47 2.19 33.17
N GLY A 357 14.81 0.96 32.75
CA GLY A 357 15.52 -0.01 33.58
C GLY A 357 14.63 -0.70 34.64
N THR A 358 13.32 -0.46 34.61
CA THR A 358 12.37 -1.09 35.53
C THR A 358 11.88 -2.46 35.07
N GLY A 359 12.21 -2.83 33.82
CA GLY A 359 11.71 -4.05 33.17
C GLY A 359 10.24 -3.99 32.75
N ARG A 360 9.64 -2.80 32.79
CA ARG A 360 8.29 -2.57 32.30
C ARG A 360 8.25 -2.69 30.78
N LYS A 361 7.27 -3.41 30.27
CA LYS A 361 7.04 -3.55 28.83
C LYS A 361 5.82 -2.73 28.39
N VAL A 362 5.95 -2.12 27.21
CA VAL A 362 4.90 -1.29 26.61
C VAL A 362 4.93 -1.47 25.10
N PRO A 363 3.78 -1.33 24.38
CA PRO A 363 3.75 -1.37 22.94
C PRO A 363 4.70 -0.33 22.34
N TRP A 364 5.48 -0.75 21.31
CA TRP A 364 6.49 0.14 20.70
C TRP A 364 5.90 1.27 19.86
N ASN A 365 4.62 1.15 19.47
CA ASN A 365 3.82 2.22 18.89
C ASN A 365 2.40 2.13 19.45
N TYR A 366 1.50 3.05 19.11
CA TYR A 366 0.12 3.05 19.56
C TYR A 366 -0.73 2.07 18.76
N ASP A 367 -1.47 1.18 19.44
CA ASP A 367 -2.47 0.34 18.80
C ASP A 367 -3.56 1.19 18.17
N VAL A 368 -3.96 0.82 16.97
CA VAL A 368 -4.93 1.59 16.19
C VAL A 368 -6.03 0.69 15.63
N HIS A 369 -7.24 1.21 15.55
CA HIS A 369 -8.34 0.55 14.86
C HIS A 369 -9.25 1.55 14.15
N LEU A 370 -9.87 1.09 13.09
CA LEU A 370 -10.73 1.88 12.22
C LEU A 370 -12.00 1.09 11.87
N TRP A 371 -13.14 1.72 12.03
CA TRP A 371 -14.38 1.34 11.37
C TRP A 371 -14.59 2.22 10.16
N GLU A 372 -14.76 1.62 8.99
CA GLU A 372 -15.20 2.34 7.80
C GLU A 372 -16.45 1.66 7.24
N TYR A 373 -17.52 2.44 7.02
CA TYR A 373 -18.77 1.92 6.50
C TYR A 373 -19.48 2.95 5.64
N GLY A 374 -20.24 2.46 4.67
CA GLY A 374 -20.95 3.34 3.76
C GLY A 374 -21.72 2.62 2.68
N ILE A 375 -22.14 3.41 1.72
CA ILE A 375 -22.88 2.96 0.55
C ILE A 375 -22.19 3.42 -0.73
N GLY A 376 -22.32 2.63 -1.78
CA GLY A 376 -21.88 3.00 -3.12
C GLY A 376 -22.97 2.70 -4.16
N TYR A 377 -22.99 3.53 -5.18
CA TYR A 377 -23.92 3.41 -6.28
C TYR A 377 -23.22 3.57 -7.63
N TYR A 378 -23.41 2.60 -8.53
CA TYR A 378 -22.99 2.71 -9.91
C TYR A 378 -23.99 3.59 -10.67
N LEU A 379 -23.60 4.83 -10.94
CA LEU A 379 -24.38 5.77 -11.75
C LEU A 379 -24.48 5.30 -13.20
N THR A 380 -23.40 4.73 -13.69
CA THR A 380 -23.28 4.01 -14.96
C THR A 380 -22.36 2.80 -14.75
N ASP A 381 -22.13 1.99 -15.77
CA ASP A 381 -21.13 0.91 -15.78
C ASP A 381 -19.67 1.39 -15.58
N ARG A 382 -19.43 2.72 -15.72
CA ARG A 382 -18.11 3.35 -15.65
C ARG A 382 -17.98 4.41 -14.57
N ILE A 383 -19.06 4.81 -13.93
CA ILE A 383 -19.06 5.86 -12.90
C ILE A 383 -19.67 5.30 -11.62
N ILE A 384 -18.91 5.35 -10.54
CA ILE A 384 -19.33 4.97 -9.18
C ILE A 384 -19.23 6.16 -8.24
N GLY A 385 -20.28 6.39 -7.47
CA GLY A 385 -20.28 7.32 -6.34
C GLY A 385 -20.33 6.54 -5.02
N LYS A 386 -19.61 7.00 -4.02
CA LYS A 386 -19.58 6.42 -2.67
C LYS A 386 -19.67 7.51 -1.62
N ILE A 387 -20.32 7.18 -0.50
CA ILE A 387 -20.29 7.95 0.72
C ILE A 387 -19.97 6.99 1.86
N VAL A 388 -18.96 7.33 2.66
CA VAL A 388 -18.51 6.53 3.79
C VAL A 388 -18.38 7.38 5.04
N ARG A 389 -18.46 6.71 6.19
CA ARG A 389 -18.04 7.24 7.47
C ARG A 389 -16.86 6.44 7.98
N GLN A 390 -15.91 7.14 8.60
CA GLN A 390 -14.75 6.57 9.27
C GLN A 390 -14.75 6.97 10.73
N ASP A 391 -14.54 5.99 11.60
CA ASP A 391 -14.41 6.18 13.05
C ASP A 391 -13.08 5.52 13.46
N TYR A 392 -12.07 6.36 13.71
CA TYR A 392 -10.71 5.96 14.07
C TYR A 392 -10.46 6.12 15.58
N ARG A 393 -9.67 5.20 16.14
CA ARG A 393 -9.19 5.29 17.53
C ARG A 393 -7.76 4.81 17.65
N SER A 394 -6.99 5.49 18.50
CA SER A 394 -5.64 5.13 18.90
C SER A 394 -5.55 4.94 20.41
N SER A 395 -4.68 4.03 20.86
CA SER A 395 -4.42 3.84 22.30
C SER A 395 -3.59 4.96 22.93
N GLY A 396 -3.01 5.83 22.11
CA GLY A 396 -2.11 6.90 22.56
C GLY A 396 -2.68 8.29 22.59
N GLU A 397 -3.78 8.53 21.88
CA GLU A 397 -4.39 9.85 21.78
C GLU A 397 -5.78 9.85 22.42
N PRO A 398 -6.16 10.95 23.08
CA PRO A 398 -7.43 11.03 23.77
C PRO A 398 -8.63 11.16 22.81
N ALA A 399 -8.43 11.51 21.56
CA ALA A 399 -9.49 11.76 20.63
C ALA A 399 -9.72 10.59 19.67
N SER A 400 -10.96 10.12 19.60
CA SER A 400 -11.43 9.38 18.44
C SER A 400 -11.68 10.37 17.31
N GLU A 401 -11.01 10.19 16.19
CA GLU A 401 -11.29 10.95 14.99
C GLU A 401 -12.43 10.31 14.21
N HIS A 402 -13.34 11.13 13.73
CA HIS A 402 -14.41 10.66 12.85
C HIS A 402 -14.71 11.69 11.77
N PHE A 403 -14.96 11.22 10.57
CA PHE A 403 -15.35 12.08 9.46
C PHE A 403 -16.15 11.29 8.42
N TRP A 404 -16.79 12.03 7.53
CA TRP A 404 -17.43 11.51 6.35
C TRP A 404 -16.54 11.75 5.12
N ALA A 405 -16.61 10.87 4.15
CA ALA A 405 -15.99 11.08 2.86
C ALA A 405 -16.94 10.72 1.73
N VAL A 406 -16.90 11.51 0.67
CA VAL A 406 -17.51 11.16 -0.61
C VAL A 406 -16.42 10.91 -1.63
N GLN A 407 -16.66 9.95 -2.53
CA GLN A 407 -15.78 9.67 -3.65
C GLN A 407 -16.60 9.46 -4.91
N VAL A 408 -16.16 10.02 -6.02
CA VAL A 408 -16.64 9.70 -7.36
C VAL A 408 -15.46 9.18 -8.17
N SER A 409 -15.64 8.02 -8.77
CA SER A 409 -14.63 7.38 -9.62
C SER A 409 -15.21 7.14 -11.00
N ALA A 410 -14.48 7.56 -12.04
CA ALA A 410 -14.87 7.38 -13.44
C ALA A 410 -13.79 6.58 -14.17
N SER A 411 -14.19 5.46 -14.82
CA SER A 411 -13.33 4.62 -15.65
C SER A 411 -13.60 4.86 -17.13
N PHE A 412 -12.58 4.82 -17.98
CA PHE A 412 -12.69 5.07 -19.42
C PHE A 412 -11.74 4.20 -20.24
#